data_d17d365567853c359a603bf12dea763e
#
_entry.id   d17d365567853c359a603bf12dea763e
#
_cell.length_a   1.000
_cell.length_b   1.000
_cell.length_c   1.000
_cell.angle_alpha   90.00
_cell.angle_beta   90.00
_cell.angle_gamma   90.00
#
_symmetry.space_group_name_H-M   'P 1'
#
loop_
_entity.id
_entity.type
_entity.pdbx_description
1 polymer ?
#
loop_
_entity_poly.entity_id
_entity_poly.type
_entity_poly.pdbx_seq_one_letter_code
_entity_poly.pdbx_strand_id
1 'polypeptide(L)'
;VYYNDKAIGFCLYLDCYFEKEYIPEHYGRTVDKKETVFEIGYLIGEEEYLGKGFGGVIVKKLIEKIAEIGGKEILADPDEENIISIRTLLSNGFIKVKDCDYRYCLK
;
A
#
# COMPACT_ATOMS: atom_id res chain seq x y z
N VAL A 1 -3.61 12.73 -5.09
CA VAL A 1 -5.02 12.35 -5.01
C VAL A 1 -5.89 13.60 -5.03
N TYR A 2 -6.84 13.65 -5.96
CA TYR A 2 -7.71 14.82 -6.15
C TYR A 2 -9.17 14.41 -6.08
N TYR A 3 -9.97 15.30 -5.52
CA TYR A 3 -11.43 15.18 -5.51
C TYR A 3 -12.01 16.55 -5.82
N ASN A 4 -12.83 16.65 -6.88
CA ASN A 4 -13.36 17.91 -7.37
C ASN A 4 -12.28 18.96 -7.57
N ASP A 5 -11.16 18.57 -8.21
CA ASP A 5 -10.00 19.41 -8.50
C ASP A 5 -9.25 19.91 -7.25
N LYS A 6 -9.56 19.38 -6.08
CA LYS A 6 -8.85 19.70 -4.85
C LYS A 6 -7.93 18.54 -4.45
N ALA A 7 -6.66 18.86 -4.15
CA ALA A 7 -5.72 17.88 -3.66
C ALA A 7 -6.10 17.49 -2.23
N ILE A 8 -6.42 16.23 -1.98
CA ILE A 8 -6.86 15.74 -0.67
C ILE A 8 -5.87 14.77 -0.02
N GLY A 9 -4.83 14.39 -0.74
CA GLY A 9 -3.84 13.47 -0.21
C GLY A 9 -2.86 13.05 -1.29
N PHE A 10 -2.06 12.05 -0.96
CA PHE A 10 -1.14 11.48 -1.94
C PHE A 10 -1.05 9.97 -1.78
N CYS A 11 -0.56 9.30 -2.80
CA CYS A 11 -0.25 7.89 -2.74
C CYS A 11 1.03 7.62 -3.53
N LEU A 12 1.69 6.53 -3.18
CA LEU A 12 2.92 6.13 -3.84
C LEU A 12 3.05 4.61 -3.85
N TYR A 13 3.86 4.12 -4.75
CA TYR A 13 4.33 2.74 -4.70
C TYR A 13 5.81 2.74 -5.04
N LEU A 14 6.54 1.79 -4.49
CA LEU A 14 7.96 1.65 -4.78
C LEU A 14 8.31 0.19 -5.01
N ASP A 15 9.31 -0.02 -5.86
CA ASP A 15 9.79 -1.35 -6.18
C ASP A 15 10.76 -1.79 -5.08
N CYS A 16 10.38 -2.81 -4.34
CA CYS A 16 11.16 -3.30 -3.21
C CYS A 16 12.54 -3.81 -3.61
N TYR A 17 12.73 -4.18 -4.87
CA TYR A 17 14.05 -4.62 -5.35
C TYR A 17 15.13 -3.57 -5.10
N PHE A 18 14.78 -2.29 -5.24
CA PHE A 18 15.73 -1.19 -5.09
C PHE A 18 15.92 -0.75 -3.64
N GLU A 19 15.18 -1.32 -2.70
CA GLU A 19 15.24 -0.98 -1.28
C GLU A 19 16.01 -2.07 -0.50
N LYS A 20 17.28 -2.25 -0.84
CA LYS A 20 18.11 -3.36 -0.36
C LYS A 20 18.34 -3.38 1.15
N GLU A 21 18.30 -2.22 1.80
CA GLU A 21 18.51 -2.13 3.24
C GLU A 21 17.17 -2.08 3.98
N TYR A 22 16.23 -1.29 3.48
CA TYR A 22 14.96 -1.05 4.14
C TYR A 22 14.09 -2.31 4.20
N ILE A 23 13.95 -3.03 3.10
CA ILE A 23 13.05 -4.19 3.05
C ILE A 23 13.49 -5.33 3.96
N PRO A 24 14.79 -5.76 3.96
CA PRO A 24 15.19 -6.78 4.91
C PRO A 24 15.07 -6.35 6.36
N GLU A 25 15.38 -5.09 6.66
CA GLU A 25 15.28 -4.57 8.03
C GLU A 25 13.83 -4.48 8.49
N HIS A 26 12.94 -3.99 7.64
CA HIS A 26 11.57 -3.70 8.00
C HIS A 26 10.65 -4.92 7.89
N TYR A 27 10.82 -5.74 6.87
CA TYR A 27 9.94 -6.89 6.59
C TYR A 27 10.61 -8.25 6.82
N GLY A 28 11.91 -8.27 7.11
CA GLY A 28 12.63 -9.51 7.37
C GLY A 28 12.78 -10.41 6.14
N ARG A 29 12.79 -9.82 4.96
CA ARG A 29 12.92 -10.58 3.70
C ARG A 29 13.74 -9.80 2.68
N THR A 30 14.20 -10.49 1.64
CA THR A 30 14.89 -9.88 0.50
C THR A 30 14.04 -10.02 -0.75
N VAL A 31 14.23 -9.12 -1.71
CA VAL A 31 13.59 -9.15 -3.01
C VAL A 31 14.68 -9.22 -4.07
N ASP A 32 14.75 -10.31 -4.80
CA ASP A 32 15.85 -10.60 -5.72
C ASP A 32 15.59 -10.19 -7.16
N LYS A 33 14.36 -9.84 -7.49
CA LYS A 33 13.98 -9.51 -8.86
C LYS A 33 13.15 -8.24 -8.90
N LYS A 34 13.54 -7.31 -9.80
CA LYS A 34 12.78 -6.06 -9.95
C LYS A 34 11.38 -6.30 -10.52
N GLU A 35 10.48 -5.36 -10.24
CA GLU A 35 9.10 -5.36 -10.73
C GLU A 35 8.29 -6.57 -10.27
N THR A 36 8.63 -7.16 -9.13
CA THR A 36 7.91 -8.31 -8.57
C THR A 36 7.19 -7.99 -7.27
N VAL A 37 7.86 -7.31 -6.35
CA VAL A 37 7.29 -6.96 -5.03
C VAL A 37 7.32 -5.45 -4.87
N PHE A 38 6.19 -4.86 -4.52
CA PHE A 38 6.04 -3.42 -4.36
C PHE A 38 5.52 -3.11 -2.96
N GLU A 39 5.95 -1.98 -2.42
CA GLU A 39 5.39 -1.44 -1.19
C GLU A 39 4.52 -0.24 -1.56
N ILE A 40 3.35 -0.11 -0.92
CA ILE A 40 2.47 1.03 -1.14
C ILE A 40 2.38 1.90 0.11
N GLY A 41 2.15 3.20 -0.14
CA GLY A 41 1.86 4.17 0.91
C GLY A 41 0.83 5.15 0.40
N TYR A 42 0.00 5.64 1.31
CA TYR A 42 -1.00 6.65 0.95
C TYR A 42 -1.39 7.46 2.17
N LEU A 43 -1.85 8.68 1.91
CA LEU A 43 -2.29 9.60 2.96
C LEU A 43 -3.45 10.44 2.45
N ILE A 44 -4.51 10.53 3.24
CA ILE A 44 -5.59 11.49 3.03
C ILE A 44 -5.39 12.59 4.07
N GLY A 45 -5.01 13.78 3.61
CA GLY A 45 -4.62 14.88 4.48
C GLY A 45 -5.78 15.73 5.01
N GLU A 46 -6.97 15.62 4.40
CA GLU A 46 -8.14 16.41 4.77
C GLU A 46 -9.11 15.57 5.60
N GLU A 47 -9.32 15.94 6.86
CA GLU A 47 -10.19 15.18 7.75
C GLU A 47 -11.60 14.95 7.20
N GLU A 48 -12.15 15.92 6.48
CA GLU A 48 -13.50 15.82 5.92
C GLU A 48 -13.65 14.66 4.93
N TYR A 49 -12.54 14.15 4.40
CA TYR A 49 -12.54 13.03 3.45
C TYR A 49 -12.19 11.70 4.09
N LEU A 50 -11.79 11.70 5.36
CA LEU A 50 -11.51 10.45 6.09
C LEU A 50 -12.81 9.68 6.31
N GLY A 51 -12.75 8.37 6.14
CA GLY A 51 -13.91 7.53 6.37
C GLY A 51 -14.94 7.53 5.26
N LYS A 52 -14.70 8.24 4.16
CA LYS A 52 -15.63 8.29 3.00
C LYS A 52 -15.29 7.27 1.92
N GLY A 53 -14.40 6.33 2.21
CA GLY A 53 -14.05 5.28 1.25
C GLY A 53 -12.96 5.66 0.26
N PHE A 54 -12.39 6.86 0.35
CA PHE A 54 -11.33 7.27 -0.58
C PHE A 54 -10.07 6.41 -0.44
N GLY A 55 -9.73 6.01 0.79
CA GLY A 55 -8.59 5.12 1.01
C GLY A 55 -8.76 3.80 0.27
N GLY A 56 -9.97 3.22 0.31
CA GLY A 56 -10.26 1.98 -0.41
C GLY A 56 -10.11 2.12 -1.90
N VAL A 57 -10.56 3.23 -2.47
CA VAL A 57 -10.42 3.52 -3.90
C VAL A 57 -8.94 3.67 -4.26
N ILE A 58 -8.17 4.37 -3.44
CA ILE A 58 -6.72 4.57 -3.66
C ILE A 58 -5.99 3.23 -3.65
N VAL A 59 -6.25 2.38 -2.66
CA VAL A 59 -5.61 1.07 -2.57
C VAL A 59 -5.95 0.22 -3.79
N LYS A 60 -7.21 0.22 -4.19
CA LYS A 60 -7.66 -0.52 -5.37
C LYS A 60 -6.93 -0.05 -6.64
N LYS A 61 -6.79 1.26 -6.82
CA LYS A 61 -6.06 1.84 -7.96
C LYS A 61 -4.59 1.47 -7.94
N LEU A 62 -3.97 1.46 -6.77
CA LEU A 62 -2.57 1.04 -6.63
C LEU A 62 -2.40 -0.43 -7.00
N ILE A 63 -3.31 -1.30 -6.57
CA ILE A 63 -3.28 -2.72 -6.93
C ILE A 63 -3.38 -2.88 -8.45
N GLU A 64 -4.31 -2.16 -9.09
CA GLU A 64 -4.49 -2.20 -10.54
C GLU A 64 -3.22 -1.76 -11.27
N LYS A 65 -2.60 -0.67 -10.80
CA LYS A 65 -1.38 -0.14 -11.41
C LYS A 65 -0.21 -1.11 -11.30
N ILE A 66 -0.05 -1.72 -10.13
CA ILE A 66 1.01 -2.69 -9.90
C ILE A 66 0.78 -3.95 -10.74
N ALA A 67 -0.47 -4.37 -10.89
CA ALA A 67 -0.83 -5.50 -11.76
C ALA A 67 -0.45 -5.22 -13.21
N GLU A 68 -0.68 -4.00 -13.70
CA GLU A 68 -0.31 -3.59 -15.07
C GLU A 68 1.20 -3.67 -15.30
N ILE A 69 1.99 -3.36 -14.29
CA ILE A 69 3.46 -3.42 -14.36
C ILE A 69 3.94 -4.88 -14.35
N GLY A 70 3.12 -5.80 -13.88
CA GLY A 70 3.48 -7.21 -13.74
C GLY A 70 3.86 -7.62 -12.34
N GLY A 71 3.53 -6.80 -11.34
CA GLY A 71 3.82 -7.09 -9.94
C GLY A 71 3.16 -8.38 -9.46
N LYS A 72 3.78 -9.04 -8.51
CA LYS A 72 3.32 -10.32 -7.97
C LYS A 72 2.83 -10.20 -6.53
N GLU A 73 3.36 -9.24 -5.79
CA GLU A 73 3.05 -9.09 -4.38
C GLU A 73 3.14 -7.62 -3.98
N ILE A 74 2.29 -7.23 -3.04
CA ILE A 74 2.26 -5.85 -2.51
C ILE A 74 2.42 -5.91 -1.01
N LEU A 75 3.30 -5.06 -0.47
CA LEU A 75 3.53 -4.92 0.96
C LEU A 75 2.99 -3.58 1.44
N ALA A 76 2.51 -3.55 2.67
CA ALA A 76 2.07 -2.32 3.32
C ALA A 76 2.37 -2.39 4.81
N ASP A 77 2.75 -1.26 5.41
CA ASP A 77 3.12 -1.19 6.81
C ASP A 77 2.36 -0.09 7.56
N PRO A 78 1.03 -0.20 7.68
CA PRO A 78 0.27 0.81 8.41
C PRO A 78 0.69 0.85 9.87
N ASP A 79 0.63 2.05 10.46
CA ASP A 79 0.85 2.20 11.90
C ASP A 79 -0.22 1.40 12.65
N GLU A 80 0.15 0.71 13.71
CA GLU A 80 -0.78 -0.10 14.52
C GLU A 80 -1.99 0.68 15.01
N GLU A 81 -1.81 1.97 15.25
CA GLU A 81 -2.88 2.85 15.72
C GLU A 81 -3.78 3.34 14.59
N ASN A 82 -3.38 3.17 13.34
CA ASN A 82 -4.14 3.63 12.20
C ASN A 82 -5.20 2.60 11.79
N ILE A 83 -6.26 2.52 12.58
CA ILE A 83 -7.33 1.54 12.40
C ILE A 83 -8.01 1.67 11.03
N ILE A 84 -8.20 2.90 10.57
CA ILE A 84 -8.84 3.15 9.27
C ILE A 84 -8.01 2.55 8.15
N SER A 85 -6.70 2.77 8.16
CA SER A 85 -5.80 2.23 7.14
C SER A 85 -5.77 0.70 7.18
N ILE A 86 -5.71 0.11 8.38
CA ILE A 86 -5.72 -1.33 8.54
C ILE A 86 -6.99 -1.95 7.96
N ARG A 87 -8.15 -1.37 8.28
CA ARG A 87 -9.43 -1.84 7.75
C ARG A 87 -9.50 -1.71 6.24
N THR A 88 -8.96 -0.62 5.70
CA THR A 88 -8.91 -0.38 4.27
C THR A 88 -8.10 -1.47 3.56
N LEU A 89 -6.93 -1.81 4.09
CA LEU A 89 -6.10 -2.86 3.52
C LEU A 89 -6.79 -4.21 3.60
N LEU A 90 -7.35 -4.58 4.74
CA LEU A 90 -8.03 -5.86 4.92
C LEU A 90 -9.24 -5.99 4.00
N SER A 91 -10.03 -4.92 3.83
CA SER A 91 -11.20 -4.94 2.95
C SER A 91 -10.83 -5.04 1.48
N ASN A 92 -9.59 -4.72 1.11
CA ASN A 92 -9.08 -4.87 -0.24
C ASN A 92 -8.33 -6.19 -0.47
N GLY A 93 -8.36 -7.09 0.49
CA GLY A 93 -7.80 -8.42 0.33
C GLY A 93 -6.40 -8.61 0.87
N PHE A 94 -5.84 -7.61 1.55
CA PHE A 94 -4.56 -7.79 2.22
C PHE A 94 -4.72 -8.72 3.42
N ILE A 95 -3.67 -9.46 3.75
CA ILE A 95 -3.64 -10.29 4.94
C ILE A 95 -2.55 -9.78 5.89
N LYS A 96 -2.82 -9.90 7.17
CA LYS A 96 -1.84 -9.53 8.19
C LYS A 96 -0.87 -10.70 8.41
N VAL A 97 0.42 -10.43 8.21
CA VAL A 97 1.47 -11.41 8.46
C VAL A 97 1.99 -11.27 9.90
N LYS A 98 2.19 -10.03 10.32
CA LYS A 98 2.57 -9.67 11.69
C LYS A 98 2.26 -8.19 11.88
N ASP A 99 2.51 -7.64 13.06
CA ASP A 99 2.26 -6.22 13.31
C ASP A 99 3.01 -5.37 12.29
N CYS A 100 2.30 -4.42 11.67
CA CYS A 100 2.82 -3.53 10.63
C CYS A 100 3.34 -4.26 9.39
N ASP A 101 2.85 -5.46 9.10
CA ASP A 101 3.24 -6.21 7.92
C ASP A 101 2.00 -6.84 7.27
N TYR A 102 1.47 -6.17 6.26
CA TYR A 102 0.30 -6.60 5.51
C TYR A 102 0.71 -6.88 4.08
N ARG A 103 0.17 -7.93 3.49
CA ARG A 103 0.57 -8.39 2.16
C ARG A 103 -0.62 -8.77 1.29
N TYR A 104 -0.48 -8.52 0.00
CA TYR A 104 -1.46 -8.87 -1.02
C TYR A 104 -0.75 -9.60 -2.16
N CYS A 105 -1.24 -10.79 -2.52
CA CYS A 105 -0.66 -11.57 -3.62
C CYS A 105 -1.45 -11.36 -4.90
N LEU A 106 -0.75 -10.97 -5.95
CA LEU A 106 -1.30 -10.85 -7.31
C LEU A 106 -1.03 -12.16 -8.06
N LYS A 107 -1.97 -12.54 -8.88
CA LYS A 107 -1.81 -13.76 -9.68
C LYS A 107 -1.46 -13.45 -11.11
#